data_4943b0d44da6ec8e292391f13cc7024c
#
_entry.id   4943b0d44da6ec8e292391f13cc7024c
#
_cell.length_a   1.000
_cell.length_b   1.000
_cell.length_c   1.000
_cell.angle_alpha   90.00
_cell.angle_beta   90.00
_cell.angle_gamma   90.00
#
_symmetry.space_group_name_H-M   'P 1'
#
loop_
_entity.id
_entity.type
_entity.pdbx_description
1 polymer ?
#
loop_
_entity_poly.entity_id
_entity_poly.type
_entity_poly.pdbx_seq_one_letter_code
_entity_poly.pdbx_strand_id
1 'polypeptide(L)'
;MKKIIFALVAIMFSASVFSHGPTPQKVQESVTIAASPQKTWKALKNYSELKKIMKVRSFKDKLMKAKYELVEKDVPFSDYNAQIRVKKGANDNESIVQWTARFYRTYKLNPPIPEGQDDATAVAAVKKIVGPGLEGFKKYVESQ
;
A
#
# COMPACT_ATOMS: atom_id res chain seq x y z
N MET A 1 -45.37 4.33 -56.46
CA MET A 1 -44.67 5.25 -55.55
C MET A 1 -44.27 4.49 -54.34
N LYS A 2 -42.96 4.25 -54.20
CA LYS A 2 -42.41 3.58 -53.01
C LYS A 2 -42.07 4.64 -51.98
N LYS A 3 -42.76 4.65 -50.86
CA LYS A 3 -42.46 5.53 -49.75
C LYS A 3 -41.29 4.88 -48.95
N ILE A 4 -40.13 5.46 -49.04
CA ILE A 4 -38.98 5.09 -48.21
C ILE A 4 -39.18 5.74 -46.86
N ILE A 5 -39.49 4.93 -45.84
CA ILE A 5 -39.54 5.38 -44.46
C ILE A 5 -38.12 5.28 -43.96
N PHE A 6 -37.46 6.44 -43.80
CA PHE A 6 -36.19 6.51 -43.08
C PHE A 6 -36.50 6.36 -41.58
N ALA A 7 -36.26 5.16 -41.06
CA ALA A 7 -36.23 4.94 -39.63
C ALA A 7 -34.91 5.51 -39.09
N LEU A 8 -34.99 6.68 -38.48
CA LEU A 8 -33.88 7.28 -37.76
C LEU A 8 -33.66 6.48 -36.45
N VAL A 9 -32.76 5.53 -36.50
CA VAL A 9 -32.33 4.85 -35.29
C VAL A 9 -31.41 5.80 -34.50
N ALA A 10 -32.01 6.49 -33.55
CA ALA A 10 -31.28 7.25 -32.58
C ALA A 10 -30.56 6.25 -31.66
N ILE A 11 -29.29 5.99 -31.96
CA ILE A 11 -28.39 5.28 -31.05
C ILE A 11 -28.14 6.22 -29.87
N MET A 12 -28.90 6.02 -28.82
CA MET A 12 -28.58 6.62 -27.52
C MET A 12 -27.28 5.96 -27.03
N PHE A 13 -26.16 6.61 -27.27
CA PHE A 13 -24.94 6.36 -26.52
C PHE A 13 -25.25 6.76 -25.08
N SER A 14 -25.68 5.81 -24.30
CA SER A 14 -25.65 5.94 -22.86
C SER A 14 -24.17 6.01 -22.45
N ALA A 15 -23.62 7.23 -22.37
CA ALA A 15 -22.38 7.47 -21.72
C ALA A 15 -22.57 7.08 -20.26
N SER A 16 -22.16 5.87 -19.92
CA SER A 16 -22.06 5.44 -18.54
C SER A 16 -21.07 6.37 -17.87
N VAL A 17 -21.59 7.38 -17.19
CA VAL A 17 -20.79 8.24 -16.35
C VAL A 17 -20.36 7.36 -15.18
N PHE A 18 -19.25 6.66 -15.34
CA PHE A 18 -18.61 6.00 -14.22
C PHE A 18 -18.18 7.10 -13.25
N SER A 19 -18.85 7.16 -12.13
CA SER A 19 -18.42 7.98 -11.00
C SER A 19 -17.05 7.47 -10.55
N HIS A 20 -15.98 8.15 -11.00
CA HIS A 20 -14.61 7.80 -10.66
C HIS A 20 -14.23 8.43 -9.30
N GLY A 21 -14.79 7.87 -8.22
CA GLY A 21 -14.27 8.09 -6.89
C GLY A 21 -12.82 7.59 -6.77
N PRO A 22 -12.13 7.89 -5.67
CA PRO A 22 -10.76 7.43 -5.48
C PRO A 22 -10.69 5.90 -5.51
N THR A 23 -9.76 5.38 -6.29
CA THR A 23 -9.46 3.94 -6.36
C THR A 23 -8.48 3.56 -5.26
N PRO A 24 -8.68 2.43 -4.57
CA PRO A 24 -7.69 1.93 -3.62
C PRO A 24 -6.33 1.73 -4.29
N GLN A 25 -5.29 2.29 -3.71
CA GLN A 25 -3.92 2.11 -4.15
C GLN A 25 -3.22 1.06 -3.28
N LYS A 26 -2.22 0.41 -3.86
CA LYS A 26 -1.42 -0.60 -3.18
C LYS A 26 0.05 -0.41 -3.52
N VAL A 27 0.89 -0.36 -2.51
CA VAL A 27 2.34 -0.48 -2.62
C VAL A 27 2.76 -1.74 -1.88
N GLN A 28 3.53 -2.59 -2.53
CA GLN A 28 4.06 -3.82 -1.92
C GLN A 28 5.51 -3.97 -2.31
N GLU A 29 6.37 -4.04 -1.31
CA GLU A 29 7.81 -4.26 -1.47
C GLU A 29 8.28 -5.34 -0.51
N SER A 30 9.41 -5.94 -0.81
CA SER A 30 10.02 -6.99 -0.01
C SER A 30 11.52 -6.80 0.07
N VAL A 31 12.10 -7.29 1.15
CA VAL A 31 13.55 -7.34 1.35
C VAL A 31 13.94 -8.71 1.89
N THR A 32 15.07 -9.22 1.46
CA THR A 32 15.67 -10.43 2.00
C THR A 32 16.62 -10.07 3.11
N ILE A 33 16.49 -10.74 4.26
CA ILE A 33 17.28 -10.49 5.47
C ILE A 33 18.05 -11.75 5.83
N ALA A 34 19.34 -11.60 6.13
CA ALA A 34 20.22 -12.69 6.56
C ALA A 34 20.01 -13.03 8.04
N ALA A 35 18.80 -13.45 8.36
CA ALA A 35 18.41 -13.91 9.70
C ALA A 35 17.22 -14.85 9.60
N SER A 36 17.08 -15.77 10.55
CA SER A 36 15.93 -16.67 10.58
C SER A 36 14.60 -15.92 10.70
N PRO A 37 13.50 -16.49 10.20
CA PRO A 37 12.17 -15.87 10.35
C PRO A 37 11.83 -15.53 11.80
N GLN A 38 12.19 -16.39 12.75
CA GLN A 38 11.93 -16.21 14.18
C GLN A 38 12.71 -15.01 14.74
N LYS A 39 13.99 -14.89 14.40
CA LYS A 39 14.82 -13.75 14.81
C LYS A 39 14.28 -12.45 14.20
N THR A 40 13.95 -12.47 12.93
CA THR A 40 13.43 -11.31 12.20
C THR A 40 12.07 -10.89 12.76
N TRP A 41 11.18 -11.82 13.05
CA TRP A 41 9.87 -11.54 13.65
C TRP A 41 9.99 -10.92 15.05
N LYS A 42 10.86 -11.47 15.89
CA LYS A 42 11.16 -10.91 17.21
C LYS A 42 11.70 -9.49 17.10
N ALA A 43 12.62 -9.26 16.17
CA ALA A 43 13.19 -7.94 15.90
C ALA A 43 12.11 -6.94 15.45
N LEU A 44 11.17 -7.35 14.59
CA LEU A 44 10.08 -6.50 14.13
C LEU A 44 9.20 -6.02 15.29
N LYS A 45 8.86 -6.89 16.22
CA LYS A 45 8.06 -6.53 17.40
C LYS A 45 8.76 -5.50 18.30
N ASN A 46 10.08 -5.45 18.27
CA ASN A 46 10.90 -4.56 19.10
C ASN A 46 11.47 -3.34 18.35
N TYR A 47 11.20 -3.25 17.05
CA TYR A 47 11.76 -2.18 16.20
C TYR A 47 11.13 -0.82 16.49
N SER A 48 11.85 0.01 17.22
CA SER A 48 11.35 1.30 17.70
C SER A 48 11.16 2.34 16.59
N GLU A 49 12.00 2.32 15.57
CA GLU A 49 11.92 3.30 14.47
C GLU A 49 10.59 3.23 13.73
N LEU A 50 10.07 2.01 13.53
CA LEU A 50 8.77 1.81 12.92
C LEU A 50 7.64 2.39 13.78
N LYS A 51 7.78 2.29 15.10
CA LYS A 51 6.78 2.79 16.06
C LYS A 51 6.69 4.33 16.12
N LYS A 52 7.71 5.02 15.62
CA LYS A 52 7.70 6.49 15.53
C LYS A 52 6.72 7.00 14.46
N ILE A 53 6.56 6.24 13.38
CA ILE A 53 5.72 6.61 12.24
C ILE A 53 4.42 5.82 12.16
N MET A 54 4.36 4.64 12.77
CA MET A 54 3.20 3.75 12.71
C MET A 54 2.80 3.21 14.09
N LYS A 55 1.50 3.07 14.25
CA LYS A 55 0.91 2.42 15.42
C LYS A 55 0.57 0.97 15.07
N VAL A 56 0.98 0.05 15.94
CA VAL A 56 0.62 -1.36 15.82
C VAL A 56 -0.87 -1.54 16.11
N ARG A 57 -1.55 -2.23 15.20
CA ARG A 57 -2.93 -2.66 15.37
C ARG A 57 -3.02 -4.08 15.90
N SER A 58 -2.17 -4.96 15.40
CA SER A 58 -2.15 -6.35 15.85
C SER A 58 -0.85 -7.07 15.48
N PHE A 59 -0.46 -8.02 16.31
CA PHE A 59 0.52 -9.04 16.01
C PHE A 59 -0.14 -10.40 15.94
N LYS A 60 0.17 -11.17 14.90
CA LYS A 60 -0.23 -12.58 14.75
C LYS A 60 1.00 -13.46 14.68
N ASP A 61 1.46 -13.93 15.83
CA ASP A 61 2.73 -14.66 15.96
C ASP A 61 2.80 -15.91 15.07
N LYS A 62 1.75 -16.73 15.04
CA LYS A 62 1.71 -17.94 14.20
C LYS A 62 1.90 -17.65 12.71
N LEU A 63 1.48 -16.48 12.23
CA LEU A 63 1.58 -16.07 10.84
C LEU A 63 2.76 -15.13 10.62
N MET A 64 3.47 -14.73 11.67
CA MET A 64 4.50 -13.69 11.66
C MET A 64 4.05 -12.46 10.86
N LYS A 65 2.86 -11.97 11.20
CA LYS A 65 2.19 -10.88 10.51
C LYS A 65 1.77 -9.79 11.49
N ALA A 66 2.19 -8.57 11.19
CA ALA A 66 1.79 -7.38 11.94
C ALA A 66 0.94 -6.46 11.08
N LYS A 67 -0.04 -5.81 11.68
CA LYS A 67 -0.84 -4.76 11.06
C LYS A 67 -0.55 -3.43 11.72
N TYR A 68 -0.47 -2.39 10.90
CA TYR A 68 -0.14 -1.04 11.31
C TYR A 68 -1.10 -0.02 10.71
N GLU A 69 -1.25 1.10 11.40
CA GLU A 69 -1.84 2.33 10.88
C GLU A 69 -0.84 3.47 11.00
N LEU A 70 -0.98 4.47 10.15
CA LEU A 70 -0.08 5.61 10.15
C LEU A 70 -0.43 6.55 11.32
N VAL A 71 0.60 7.03 12.00
CA VAL A 71 0.47 8.05 13.06
C VAL A 71 0.74 9.44 12.50
N GLU A 72 1.55 9.52 11.46
CA GLU A 72 1.97 10.77 10.84
C GLU A 72 0.78 11.52 10.22
N LYS A 73 0.79 12.85 10.35
CA LYS A 73 -0.20 13.77 9.77
C LYS A 73 0.41 14.49 8.58
N ASP A 74 -0.42 15.15 7.80
CA ASP A 74 -0.02 15.99 6.67
C ASP A 74 0.72 15.23 5.56
N VAL A 75 0.24 14.03 5.27
CA VAL A 75 0.72 13.20 4.16
C VAL A 75 -0.22 13.31 2.95
N PRO A 76 0.28 13.17 1.70
CA PRO A 76 -0.53 13.29 0.49
C PRO A 76 -1.33 12.03 0.15
N PHE A 77 -1.74 11.27 1.15
CA PHE A 77 -2.59 10.08 1.03
C PHE A 77 -3.48 9.95 2.27
N SER A 78 -4.47 9.07 2.21
CA SER A 78 -5.45 8.87 3.28
C SER A 78 -5.79 7.39 3.47
N ASP A 79 -6.40 7.09 4.60
CA ASP A 79 -6.89 5.75 4.94
C ASP A 79 -5.80 4.68 4.85
N TYR A 80 -4.59 5.06 5.23
CA TYR A 80 -3.42 4.19 5.18
C TYR A 80 -3.54 3.05 6.20
N ASN A 81 -3.37 1.86 5.70
CA ASN A 81 -3.13 0.68 6.54
C ASN A 81 -2.04 -0.17 5.91
N ALA A 82 -1.26 -0.79 6.75
CA ALA A 82 -0.15 -1.62 6.32
C ALA A 82 -0.15 -2.97 7.00
N GLN A 83 0.45 -3.92 6.30
CA GLN A 83 0.74 -5.24 6.81
C GLN A 83 2.20 -5.55 6.51
N ILE A 84 2.93 -5.96 7.53
CA ILE A 84 4.28 -6.48 7.39
C ILE A 84 4.26 -7.95 7.76
N ARG A 85 4.78 -8.78 6.88
CA ARG A 85 4.84 -10.23 7.05
C ARG A 85 6.27 -10.72 6.93
N VAL A 86 6.68 -11.56 7.87
CA VAL A 86 7.95 -12.27 7.80
C VAL A 86 7.69 -13.66 7.24
N LYS A 87 8.42 -14.02 6.19
CA LYS A 87 8.33 -15.31 5.50
C LYS A 87 9.69 -16.01 5.56
N LYS A 88 9.67 -17.34 5.39
CA LYS A 88 10.90 -18.11 5.21
C LYS A 88 11.58 -17.70 3.89
N GLY A 89 12.89 -17.56 3.93
CA GLY A 89 13.73 -17.34 2.77
C GLY A 89 14.18 -18.64 2.12
N ALA A 90 15.33 -18.61 1.44
CA ALA A 90 15.89 -19.77 0.73
C ALA A 90 16.38 -20.86 1.69
N ASN A 91 16.72 -20.52 2.92
CA ASN A 91 17.20 -21.44 3.97
C ASN A 91 16.72 -20.98 5.36
N ASP A 92 17.05 -21.74 6.40
CA ASP A 92 16.59 -21.48 7.76
C ASP A 92 17.19 -20.21 8.41
N ASN A 93 18.27 -19.69 7.85
CA ASN A 93 18.96 -18.47 8.30
C ASN A 93 18.65 -17.25 7.42
N GLU A 94 17.59 -17.33 6.63
CA GLU A 94 17.16 -16.26 5.75
C GLU A 94 15.66 -16.06 5.88
N SER A 95 15.25 -14.81 5.83
CA SER A 95 13.84 -14.44 5.83
C SER A 95 13.54 -13.38 4.75
N ILE A 96 12.30 -13.36 4.32
CA ILE A 96 11.78 -12.34 3.42
C ILE A 96 10.76 -11.53 4.20
N VAL A 97 10.97 -10.23 4.27
CA VAL A 97 10.03 -9.29 4.90
C VAL A 97 9.27 -8.57 3.81
N GLN A 98 7.97 -8.74 3.80
CA GLN A 98 7.07 -8.12 2.84
C GLN A 98 6.20 -7.08 3.52
N TRP A 99 6.25 -5.87 3.00
CA TRP A 99 5.42 -4.76 3.44
C TRP A 99 4.38 -4.45 2.38
N THR A 100 3.12 -4.55 2.73
CA THR A 100 1.99 -4.21 1.87
C THR A 100 1.24 -3.03 2.49
N ALA A 101 1.19 -1.92 1.78
CA ALA A 101 0.43 -0.74 2.15
C ALA A 101 -0.78 -0.56 1.23
N ARG A 102 -1.92 -0.22 1.80
CA ARG A 102 -3.15 0.13 1.09
C ARG A 102 -3.61 1.50 1.56
N PHE A 103 -4.02 2.32 0.62
CA PHE A 103 -4.36 3.72 0.89
C PHE A 103 -5.15 4.31 -0.28
N TYR A 104 -5.57 5.55 -0.13
CA TYR A 104 -6.21 6.34 -1.18
C TYR A 104 -5.47 7.66 -1.38
N ARG A 105 -5.67 8.30 -2.53
CA ARG A 105 -5.30 9.71 -2.70
C ARG A 105 -6.10 10.58 -1.73
N THR A 106 -5.64 11.79 -1.43
CA THR A 106 -6.35 12.72 -0.55
C THR A 106 -7.61 13.28 -1.17
N TYR A 107 -7.59 13.58 -2.46
CA TYR A 107 -8.75 14.10 -3.17
C TYR A 107 -9.79 13.01 -3.43
N LYS A 108 -10.97 13.15 -2.85
CA LYS A 108 -12.02 12.11 -2.85
C LYS A 108 -13.09 12.33 -3.94
N LEU A 109 -13.08 13.46 -4.62
CA LEU A 109 -14.09 13.81 -5.62
C LEU A 109 -13.63 13.40 -7.03
N ASN A 110 -14.55 13.59 -7.99
CA ASN A 110 -14.27 13.33 -9.39
C ASN A 110 -13.25 14.33 -9.98
N PRO A 111 -12.55 13.97 -11.06
CA PRO A 111 -11.70 14.91 -11.78
C PRO A 111 -12.44 16.20 -12.19
N PRO A 112 -11.74 17.34 -12.28
CA PRO A 112 -10.28 17.49 -12.24
C PRO A 112 -9.69 17.38 -10.83
N ILE A 113 -8.54 16.69 -10.74
CA ILE A 113 -7.85 16.45 -9.47
C ILE A 113 -6.81 17.57 -9.27
N PRO A 114 -6.81 18.26 -8.11
CA PRO A 114 -5.79 19.26 -7.79
C PRO A 114 -4.39 18.67 -7.80
N GLU A 115 -3.40 19.47 -8.19
CA GLU A 115 -2.00 19.07 -8.16
C GLU A 115 -1.57 18.62 -6.76
N GLY A 116 -0.80 17.55 -6.70
CA GLY A 116 -0.31 16.95 -5.44
C GLY A 116 -1.34 16.12 -4.67
N GLN A 117 -2.56 15.96 -5.20
CA GLN A 117 -3.63 15.19 -4.55
C GLN A 117 -4.09 13.97 -5.37
N ASP A 118 -3.33 13.62 -6.39
CA ASP A 118 -3.60 12.51 -7.30
C ASP A 118 -3.03 11.16 -6.80
N ASP A 119 -3.39 10.09 -7.50
CA ASP A 119 -2.94 8.74 -7.15
C ASP A 119 -1.41 8.59 -7.28
N ALA A 120 -0.80 9.18 -8.30
CA ALA A 120 0.63 9.09 -8.53
C ALA A 120 1.44 9.74 -7.39
N THR A 121 1.00 10.90 -6.91
CA THR A 121 1.60 11.58 -5.75
C THR A 121 1.48 10.74 -4.48
N ALA A 122 0.29 10.16 -4.24
CA ALA A 122 0.05 9.28 -3.10
C ALA A 122 0.97 8.04 -3.14
N VAL A 123 1.05 7.37 -4.29
CA VAL A 123 1.90 6.18 -4.49
C VAL A 123 3.38 6.53 -4.27
N ALA A 124 3.86 7.63 -4.84
CA ALA A 124 5.25 8.06 -4.67
C ALA A 124 5.59 8.34 -3.19
N ALA A 125 4.69 8.98 -2.47
CA ALA A 125 4.87 9.27 -1.04
C ALA A 125 4.92 7.98 -0.19
N VAL A 126 4.04 7.01 -0.46
CA VAL A 126 4.04 5.73 0.25
C VAL A 126 5.29 4.90 -0.06
N LYS A 127 5.77 4.91 -1.30
CA LYS A 127 7.03 4.24 -1.66
C LYS A 127 8.23 4.79 -0.89
N LYS A 128 8.27 6.10 -0.61
CA LYS A 128 9.31 6.73 0.21
C LYS A 128 9.27 6.31 1.69
N ILE A 129 8.15 5.78 2.15
CA ILE A 129 8.03 5.20 3.50
C ILE A 129 8.44 3.73 3.48
N VAL A 130 7.90 2.96 2.54
CA VAL A 130 8.04 1.50 2.51
C VAL A 130 9.47 1.08 2.17
N GLY A 131 10.06 1.63 1.11
CA GLY A 131 11.41 1.27 0.67
C GLY A 131 12.47 1.54 1.73
N PRO A 132 12.66 2.79 2.15
CA PRO A 132 13.61 3.13 3.22
C PRO A 132 13.30 2.43 4.55
N GLY A 133 12.03 2.22 4.87
CA GLY A 133 11.60 1.50 6.07
C GLY A 133 12.07 0.05 6.07
N LEU A 134 11.94 -0.65 4.96
CA LEU A 134 12.43 -2.03 4.80
C LEU A 134 13.97 -2.10 4.86
N GLU A 135 14.66 -1.19 4.18
CA GLU A 135 16.13 -1.14 4.20
C GLU A 135 16.66 -0.84 5.62
N GLY A 136 16.06 0.10 6.32
CA GLY A 136 16.41 0.40 7.71
C GLY A 136 16.18 -0.79 8.65
N PHE A 137 15.07 -1.48 8.48
CA PHE A 137 14.76 -2.69 9.24
C PHE A 137 15.77 -3.83 8.96
N LYS A 138 16.11 -4.04 7.70
CA LYS A 138 17.14 -5.01 7.32
C LYS A 138 18.47 -4.74 8.02
N LYS A 139 18.95 -3.50 7.97
CA LYS A 139 20.18 -3.10 8.65
C LYS A 139 20.11 -3.35 10.17
N TYR A 140 18.97 -3.02 10.76
CA TYR A 140 18.73 -3.26 12.19
C TYR A 140 18.83 -4.74 12.55
N VAL A 141 18.15 -5.62 11.80
CA VAL A 141 18.16 -7.06 12.07
C VAL A 141 19.54 -7.66 11.85
N GLU A 142 20.21 -7.31 10.76
CA GLU A 142 21.53 -7.86 10.40
C GLU A 142 22.66 -7.34 11.31
N SER A 143 22.42 -6.29 12.08
CA SER A 143 23.37 -5.75 13.07
C SER A 143 23.22 -6.37 14.46
N GLN A 144 22.24 -7.22 14.69
CA GLN A 144 21.97 -7.87 15.99
C GLN A 144 22.89 -9.06 16.28
#